data_ab3e2fd2744653caa33301240eef1900
#
_entry.id   ab3e2fd2744653caa33301240eef1900
#
_cell.length_a   1.000
_cell.length_b   1.000
_cell.length_c   1.000
_cell.angle_alpha   90.00
_cell.angle_beta   90.00
_cell.angle_gamma   90.00
#
_symmetry.space_group_name_H-M   'P 1'
#
loop_
_entity.id
_entity.type
_entity.pdbx_description
1 polymer ?
#
loop_
_entity_poly.entity_id
_entity_poly.type
_entity_poly.pdbx_seq_one_letter_code
_entity_poly.pdbx_strand_id
1 'polypeptide(L)'
;MIHTLLRRPSGLAEATADALRALALVGIVVAGVGWGPLSGISLALVAGGMLLPRLLGLRPSVDIAFGVVVLVAVWSSVLGIYLTTRWWDLPVHFLTNGLCAALLYIVLVQFRVLADADTLPRPMLSAAVVTTTLGLALGVLWEVFEWFGHTYLDPEIFVGYNDSIGDLVWGGAGALLAGCGMSYLTDSPTSLAEPTADADPAPL
;
A
#
# COMPACT_ATOMS: atom_id res chain seq x y z
N MET A 1 -11.94 4.62 -13.57
CA MET A 1 -11.39 5.01 -12.25
C MET A 1 -12.43 5.67 -11.33
N ILE A 2 -13.04 6.83 -11.66
CA ILE A 2 -14.02 7.49 -10.75
C ILE A 2 -15.27 6.63 -10.50
N HIS A 3 -15.77 5.91 -11.50
CA HIS A 3 -16.92 5.01 -11.35
C HIS A 3 -16.66 3.85 -10.38
N THR A 4 -15.41 3.40 -10.26
CA THR A 4 -15.02 2.34 -9.33
C THR A 4 -15.09 2.82 -7.87
N LEU A 5 -14.75 4.07 -7.63
CA LEU A 5 -14.79 4.68 -6.31
C LEU A 5 -16.23 4.81 -5.77
N LEU A 6 -17.18 5.19 -6.64
CA LEU A 6 -18.57 5.45 -6.27
C LEU A 6 -19.46 4.19 -6.33
N ARG A 7 -18.91 3.06 -6.72
CA ARG A 7 -19.63 1.79 -6.78
C ARG A 7 -20.01 1.33 -5.36
N ARG A 8 -21.24 0.89 -5.19
CA ARG A 8 -21.67 0.26 -3.93
C ARG A 8 -20.86 -1.02 -3.70
N PRO A 9 -20.51 -1.33 -2.44
CA PRO A 9 -19.81 -2.56 -2.13
C PRO A 9 -20.64 -3.78 -2.55
N SER A 10 -20.00 -4.72 -3.25
CA SER A 10 -20.66 -5.92 -3.79
C SER A 10 -20.69 -7.10 -2.82
N GLY A 11 -20.00 -6.98 -1.66
CA GLY A 11 -19.91 -8.04 -0.65
C GLY A 11 -19.23 -7.59 0.63
N LEU A 12 -19.14 -8.51 1.61
CA LEU A 12 -18.58 -8.22 2.93
C LEU A 12 -17.14 -7.69 2.88
N ALA A 13 -16.30 -8.22 1.99
CA ALA A 13 -14.90 -7.79 1.90
C ALA A 13 -14.78 -6.33 1.44
N GLU A 14 -15.55 -5.92 0.42
CA GLU A 14 -15.58 -4.51 0.00
C GLU A 14 -16.18 -3.60 1.08
N ALA A 15 -17.23 -4.07 1.78
CA ALA A 15 -17.81 -3.33 2.90
C ALA A 15 -16.82 -3.17 4.06
N THR A 16 -15.98 -4.18 4.32
CA THR A 16 -14.89 -4.10 5.32
C THR A 16 -13.85 -3.06 4.92
N ALA A 17 -13.43 -3.04 3.65
CA ALA A 17 -12.51 -2.02 3.16
C ALA A 17 -13.09 -0.59 3.30
N ASP A 18 -14.39 -0.42 2.99
CA ASP A 18 -15.08 0.87 3.17
C ASP A 18 -15.21 1.25 4.66
N ALA A 19 -15.43 0.27 5.56
CA ALA A 19 -15.44 0.50 7.00
C ALA A 19 -14.07 0.97 7.52
N LEU A 20 -12.95 0.40 7.01
CA LEU A 20 -11.61 0.87 7.33
C LEU A 20 -11.38 2.31 6.88
N ARG A 21 -11.87 2.71 5.71
CA ARG A 21 -11.82 4.10 5.24
C ARG A 21 -12.64 5.03 6.14
N ALA A 22 -13.85 4.61 6.53
CA ALA A 22 -14.67 5.38 7.47
C ALA A 22 -13.95 5.53 8.83
N LEU A 23 -13.29 4.46 9.31
CA LEU A 23 -12.47 4.52 10.53
C LEU A 23 -11.30 5.50 10.37
N ALA A 24 -10.63 5.53 9.21
CA ALA A 24 -9.60 6.50 8.92
C ALA A 24 -10.10 7.95 8.97
N LEU A 25 -11.28 8.22 8.40
CA LEU A 25 -11.90 9.55 8.45
C LEU A 25 -12.24 9.99 9.87
N VAL A 26 -12.78 9.09 10.70
CA VAL A 26 -13.00 9.36 12.12
C VAL A 26 -11.66 9.57 12.83
N GLY A 27 -10.67 8.76 12.48
CA GLY A 27 -9.30 8.86 13.00
C GLY A 27 -8.67 10.24 12.79
N ILE A 28 -8.91 10.91 11.66
CA ILE A 28 -8.40 12.27 11.40
C ILE A 28 -8.83 13.23 12.52
N VAL A 29 -10.11 13.21 12.87
CA VAL A 29 -10.66 14.09 13.91
C VAL A 29 -10.12 13.69 15.28
N VAL A 30 -10.15 12.40 15.60
CA VAL A 30 -9.69 11.86 16.89
C VAL A 30 -8.21 12.18 17.12
N ALA A 31 -7.36 11.90 16.12
CA ALA A 31 -5.92 12.17 16.23
C ALA A 31 -5.62 13.67 16.26
N GLY A 32 -6.30 14.46 15.43
CA GLY A 32 -6.11 15.91 15.38
C GLY A 32 -6.49 16.61 16.68
N VAL A 33 -7.57 16.17 17.35
CA VAL A 33 -8.00 16.72 18.64
C VAL A 33 -7.18 16.16 19.81
N GLY A 34 -6.86 14.85 19.80
CA GLY A 34 -6.18 14.18 20.91
C GLY A 34 -4.67 14.37 20.94
N TRP A 35 -4.02 14.41 19.78
CA TRP A 35 -2.55 14.43 19.63
C TRP A 35 -2.02 15.60 18.79
N GLY A 36 -2.91 16.49 18.33
CA GLY A 36 -2.53 17.70 17.64
C GLY A 36 -2.64 17.64 16.10
N PRO A 37 -2.52 18.80 15.43
CA PRO A 37 -2.82 18.93 14.01
C PRO A 37 -1.91 18.07 13.11
N LEU A 38 -0.67 17.84 13.48
CA LEU A 38 0.26 17.00 12.71
C LEU A 38 -0.26 15.56 12.62
N SER A 39 -0.74 15.00 13.74
CA SER A 39 -1.35 13.67 13.77
C SER A 39 -2.62 13.59 12.91
N GLY A 40 -3.45 14.63 12.92
CA GLY A 40 -4.62 14.71 12.03
C GLY A 40 -4.24 14.74 10.55
N ILE A 41 -3.21 15.51 10.18
CA ILE A 41 -2.69 15.57 8.81
C ILE A 41 -2.14 14.21 8.37
N SER A 42 -1.39 13.52 9.22
CA SER A 42 -0.86 12.19 8.92
C SER A 42 -1.98 11.18 8.63
N LEU A 43 -3.04 11.18 9.45
CA LEU A 43 -4.23 10.36 9.20
C LEU A 43 -4.95 10.75 7.90
N ALA A 44 -5.01 12.04 7.56
CA ALA A 44 -5.63 12.50 6.33
C ALA A 44 -4.87 12.03 5.09
N LEU A 45 -3.52 12.04 5.13
CA LEU A 45 -2.68 11.50 4.07
C LEU A 45 -2.90 9.99 3.89
N VAL A 46 -2.94 9.25 5.00
CA VAL A 46 -3.22 7.81 4.99
C VAL A 46 -4.62 7.53 4.43
N ALA A 47 -5.64 8.26 4.86
CA ALA A 47 -7.01 8.10 4.35
C ALA A 47 -7.09 8.36 2.84
N GLY A 48 -6.37 9.35 2.33
CA GLY A 48 -6.22 9.60 0.90
C GLY A 48 -5.55 8.42 0.17
N GLY A 49 -4.46 7.90 0.71
CA GLY A 49 -3.75 6.73 0.17
C GLY A 49 -4.62 5.47 0.11
N MET A 50 -5.50 5.26 1.10
CA MET A 50 -6.43 4.13 1.15
C MET A 50 -7.47 4.11 0.02
N LEU A 51 -7.57 5.17 -0.77
CA LEU A 51 -8.43 5.18 -1.97
C LEU A 51 -7.76 4.48 -3.16
N LEU A 52 -6.42 4.39 -3.19
CA LEU A 52 -5.67 3.86 -4.32
C LEU A 52 -6.04 2.43 -4.71
N PRO A 53 -6.08 1.43 -3.81
CA PRO A 53 -6.43 0.07 -4.19
C PRO A 53 -7.81 -0.02 -4.87
N ARG A 54 -8.77 0.74 -4.39
CA ARG A 54 -10.11 0.78 -4.97
C ARG A 54 -10.14 1.48 -6.32
N LEU A 55 -9.40 2.59 -6.49
CA LEU A 55 -9.26 3.30 -7.75
C LEU A 55 -8.62 2.43 -8.83
N LEU A 56 -7.64 1.61 -8.43
CA LEU A 56 -6.93 0.66 -9.29
C LEU A 56 -7.74 -0.61 -9.59
N GLY A 57 -8.89 -0.81 -8.91
CA GLY A 57 -9.73 -1.99 -9.08
C GLY A 57 -9.11 -3.28 -8.55
N LEU A 58 -8.27 -3.19 -7.53
CA LEU A 58 -7.60 -4.33 -6.95
C LEU A 58 -8.57 -5.24 -6.15
N ARG A 59 -8.11 -6.46 -5.86
CA ARG A 59 -8.86 -7.42 -5.04
C ARG A 59 -9.21 -6.82 -3.68
N PRO A 60 -10.42 -7.07 -3.15
CA PRO A 60 -10.81 -6.58 -1.83
C PRO A 60 -9.87 -7.01 -0.71
N SER A 61 -9.22 -8.18 -0.83
CA SER A 61 -8.22 -8.65 0.13
C SER A 61 -6.98 -7.77 0.18
N VAL A 62 -6.50 -7.29 -0.97
CA VAL A 62 -5.36 -6.36 -1.08
C VAL A 62 -5.75 -5.00 -0.52
N ASP A 63 -6.96 -4.53 -0.82
CA ASP A 63 -7.52 -3.28 -0.32
C ASP A 63 -7.62 -3.29 1.21
N ILE A 64 -8.15 -4.36 1.80
CA ILE A 64 -8.21 -4.54 3.27
C ILE A 64 -6.80 -4.60 3.86
N ALA A 65 -5.91 -5.42 3.29
CA ALA A 65 -4.54 -5.58 3.80
C ALA A 65 -3.81 -4.23 3.81
N PHE A 66 -3.88 -3.48 2.71
CA PHE A 66 -3.30 -2.13 2.63
C PHE A 66 -3.90 -1.21 3.69
N GLY A 67 -5.23 -1.15 3.79
CA GLY A 67 -5.92 -0.30 4.76
C GLY A 67 -5.54 -0.60 6.19
N VAL A 68 -5.49 -1.89 6.57
CA VAL A 68 -5.07 -2.31 7.93
C VAL A 68 -3.63 -1.91 8.19
N VAL A 69 -2.71 -2.22 7.26
CA VAL A 69 -1.27 -1.97 7.45
C VAL A 69 -0.98 -0.48 7.61
N VAL A 70 -1.53 0.39 6.74
CA VAL A 70 -1.26 1.83 6.84
C VAL A 70 -1.93 2.49 8.04
N LEU A 71 -3.10 1.97 8.49
CA LEU A 71 -3.73 2.42 9.73
C LEU A 71 -2.92 2.01 10.96
N VAL A 72 -2.42 0.77 10.99
CA VAL A 72 -1.52 0.31 12.06
C VAL A 72 -0.26 1.16 12.10
N ALA A 73 0.36 1.43 10.95
CA ALA A 73 1.56 2.25 10.85
C ALA A 73 1.33 3.65 11.42
N VAL A 74 0.32 4.38 10.94
CA VAL A 74 0.07 5.75 11.37
C VAL A 74 -0.36 5.83 12.84
N TRP A 75 -1.18 4.90 13.33
CA TRP A 75 -1.54 4.87 14.75
C TRP A 75 -0.38 4.46 15.64
N SER A 76 0.54 3.62 15.17
CA SER A 76 1.79 3.32 15.90
C SER A 76 2.64 4.57 16.10
N SER A 77 2.70 5.46 15.11
CA SER A 77 3.35 6.77 15.22
C SER A 77 2.61 7.67 16.21
N VAL A 78 1.31 7.87 16.03
CA VAL A 78 0.48 8.76 16.89
C VAL A 78 0.52 8.35 18.36
N LEU A 79 0.55 7.04 18.65
CA LEU A 79 0.57 6.49 20.00
C LEU A 79 2.00 6.32 20.58
N GLY A 80 3.04 6.70 19.85
CA GLY A 80 4.43 6.58 20.28
C GLY A 80 4.93 5.14 20.42
N ILE A 81 4.32 4.18 19.72
CA ILE A 81 4.70 2.75 19.80
C ILE A 81 6.11 2.55 19.28
N TYR A 82 6.54 3.25 18.25
CA TYR A 82 7.90 3.20 17.73
C TYR A 82 8.96 3.65 18.74
N LEU A 83 8.63 4.58 19.62
CA LEU A 83 9.52 5.04 20.68
C LEU A 83 9.71 4.01 21.79
N THR A 84 8.65 3.24 22.09
CA THR A 84 8.64 2.25 23.17
C THR A 84 9.03 0.85 22.73
N THR A 85 8.80 0.51 21.46
CA THR A 85 8.94 -0.85 20.91
C THR A 85 9.65 -0.77 19.55
N ARG A 86 10.94 -0.45 19.57
CA ARG A 86 11.74 -0.18 18.36
C ARG A 86 11.74 -1.30 17.30
N TRP A 87 11.70 -2.58 17.72
CA TRP A 87 11.66 -3.70 16.79
C TRP A 87 10.35 -3.74 15.95
N TRP A 88 9.29 -3.06 16.44
CA TRP A 88 7.99 -2.98 15.78
C TRP A 88 8.06 -2.23 14.44
N ASP A 89 8.99 -1.32 14.31
CA ASP A 89 9.20 -0.53 13.11
C ASP A 89 9.56 -1.41 11.91
N LEU A 90 10.45 -2.37 12.08
CA LEU A 90 10.91 -3.25 11.02
C LEU A 90 9.78 -4.00 10.28
N PRO A 91 8.86 -4.74 10.96
CA PRO A 91 7.74 -5.37 10.28
C PRO A 91 6.74 -4.37 9.67
N VAL A 92 6.61 -3.17 10.24
CA VAL A 92 5.77 -2.14 9.66
C VAL A 92 6.38 -1.63 8.35
N HIS A 93 7.68 -1.33 8.30
CA HIS A 93 8.39 -0.97 7.08
C HIS A 93 8.33 -2.08 6.02
N PHE A 94 8.50 -3.34 6.43
CA PHE A 94 8.36 -4.48 5.53
C PHE A 94 6.98 -4.51 4.84
N LEU A 95 5.90 -4.37 5.60
CA LEU A 95 4.54 -4.47 5.08
C LEU A 95 4.12 -3.22 4.31
N THR A 96 4.33 -2.03 4.89
CA THR A 96 3.92 -0.77 4.28
C THR A 96 4.67 -0.51 2.99
N ASN A 97 6.00 -0.63 3.02
CA ASN A 97 6.83 -0.35 1.85
C ASN A 97 6.61 -1.38 0.75
N GLY A 98 6.44 -2.67 1.11
CA GLY A 98 6.10 -3.71 0.16
C GLY A 98 4.79 -3.43 -0.59
N LEU A 99 3.73 -3.09 0.14
CA LEU A 99 2.43 -2.77 -0.47
C LEU A 99 2.47 -1.45 -1.25
N CYS A 100 3.12 -0.41 -0.73
CA CYS A 100 3.28 0.86 -1.45
C CYS A 100 4.06 0.69 -2.75
N ALA A 101 5.14 -0.10 -2.74
CA ALA A 101 5.93 -0.40 -3.94
C ALA A 101 5.11 -1.16 -5.00
N ALA A 102 4.32 -2.14 -4.56
CA ALA A 102 3.41 -2.86 -5.45
C ALA A 102 2.34 -1.94 -6.06
N LEU A 103 1.72 -1.08 -5.25
CA LEU A 103 0.74 -0.11 -5.74
C LEU A 103 1.37 0.86 -6.74
N LEU A 104 2.57 1.37 -6.45
CA LEU A 104 3.29 2.26 -7.36
C LEU A 104 3.62 1.55 -8.68
N TYR A 105 4.09 0.29 -8.63
CA TYR A 105 4.30 -0.52 -9.84
C TYR A 105 3.02 -0.60 -10.68
N ILE A 106 1.88 -0.98 -10.08
CA ILE A 106 0.59 -1.11 -10.75
C ILE A 106 0.16 0.23 -11.37
N VAL A 107 0.31 1.34 -10.64
CA VAL A 107 0.04 2.69 -11.15
C VAL A 107 0.87 2.98 -12.40
N LEU A 108 2.19 2.74 -12.34
CA LEU A 108 3.09 3.02 -13.47
C LEU A 108 2.78 2.17 -14.70
N VAL A 109 2.37 0.91 -14.51
CA VAL A 109 1.90 0.04 -15.59
C VAL A 109 0.58 0.56 -16.18
N GLN A 110 -0.40 0.92 -15.34
CA GLN A 110 -1.69 1.45 -15.82
C GLN A 110 -1.53 2.76 -16.59
N PHE A 111 -0.60 3.62 -16.19
CA PHE A 111 -0.28 4.86 -16.92
C PHE A 111 0.69 4.65 -18.08
N ARG A 112 1.07 3.39 -18.39
CA ARG A 112 1.98 3.02 -19.48
C ARG A 112 3.37 3.65 -19.37
N VAL A 113 3.81 3.94 -18.14
CA VAL A 113 5.18 4.38 -17.83
C VAL A 113 6.12 3.17 -17.78
N LEU A 114 5.60 2.05 -17.29
CA LEU A 114 6.29 0.75 -17.28
C LEU A 114 5.55 -0.25 -18.18
N ALA A 115 6.32 -1.18 -18.75
CA ALA A 115 5.74 -2.35 -19.40
C ALA A 115 5.17 -3.31 -18.33
N ASP A 116 4.05 -3.96 -18.68
CA ASP A 116 3.51 -5.03 -17.85
C ASP A 116 4.49 -6.20 -17.84
N ALA A 117 4.86 -6.67 -16.65
CA ALA A 117 5.80 -7.77 -16.48
C ALA A 117 5.33 -9.04 -17.18
N ASP A 118 4.02 -9.29 -17.25
CA ASP A 118 3.44 -10.48 -17.90
C ASP A 118 3.71 -10.51 -19.42
N THR A 119 4.07 -9.37 -20.02
CA THR A 119 4.49 -9.27 -21.42
C THR A 119 5.98 -9.58 -21.61
N LEU A 120 6.75 -9.77 -20.55
CA LEU A 120 8.19 -9.95 -20.59
C LEU A 120 8.59 -11.43 -20.46
N PRO A 121 9.77 -11.85 -20.99
CA PRO A 121 10.22 -13.25 -20.97
C PRO A 121 10.38 -13.86 -19.56
N ARG A 122 10.55 -13.04 -18.54
CA ARG A 122 10.71 -13.45 -17.13
C ARG A 122 9.82 -12.61 -16.22
N PRO A 123 8.50 -12.83 -16.24
CA PRO A 123 7.53 -11.95 -15.58
C PRO A 123 7.82 -11.72 -14.10
N MET A 124 7.94 -12.80 -13.34
CA MET A 124 8.19 -12.72 -11.89
C MET A 124 9.50 -12.00 -11.57
N LEU A 125 10.59 -12.30 -12.28
CA LEU A 125 11.87 -11.64 -12.05
C LEU A 125 11.81 -10.15 -12.38
N SER A 126 11.16 -9.81 -13.49
CA SER A 126 11.00 -8.41 -13.91
C SER A 126 10.16 -7.62 -12.90
N ALA A 127 9.04 -8.16 -12.47
CA ALA A 127 8.22 -7.56 -11.44
C ALA A 127 9.00 -7.42 -10.11
N ALA A 128 9.70 -8.46 -9.67
CA ALA A 128 10.48 -8.45 -8.44
C ALA A 128 11.57 -7.37 -8.46
N VAL A 129 12.36 -7.30 -9.53
CA VAL A 129 13.43 -6.30 -9.66
C VAL A 129 12.88 -4.88 -9.67
N VAL A 130 11.86 -4.60 -10.49
CA VAL A 130 11.29 -3.26 -10.59
C VAL A 130 10.62 -2.85 -9.28
N THR A 131 9.79 -3.73 -8.68
CA THR A 131 9.09 -3.42 -7.43
C THR A 131 10.08 -3.20 -6.28
N THR A 132 11.14 -4.01 -6.20
CA THR A 132 12.21 -3.80 -5.18
C THR A 132 12.89 -2.46 -5.36
N THR A 133 13.22 -2.07 -6.60
CA THR A 133 13.84 -0.78 -6.89
C THR A 133 12.93 0.38 -6.51
N LEU A 134 11.64 0.29 -6.84
CA LEU A 134 10.64 1.28 -6.45
C LEU A 134 10.48 1.35 -4.92
N GLY A 135 10.48 0.20 -4.25
CA GLY A 135 10.40 0.12 -2.79
C GLY A 135 11.60 0.76 -2.10
N LEU A 136 12.82 0.49 -2.57
CA LEU A 136 14.00 1.16 -2.04
C LEU A 136 13.97 2.67 -2.27
N ALA A 137 13.50 3.12 -3.45
CA ALA A 137 13.33 4.55 -3.71
C ALA A 137 12.28 5.19 -2.79
N LEU A 138 11.15 4.52 -2.56
CA LEU A 138 10.12 4.98 -1.61
C LEU A 138 10.67 4.98 -0.18
N GLY A 139 11.44 3.97 0.22
CA GLY A 139 12.11 3.91 1.52
C GLY A 139 13.03 5.12 1.73
N VAL A 140 13.90 5.42 0.75
CA VAL A 140 14.77 6.61 0.83
C VAL A 140 13.96 7.91 0.94
N LEU A 141 12.87 8.04 0.20
CA LEU A 141 11.99 9.21 0.32
C LEU A 141 11.36 9.29 1.71
N TRP A 142 10.98 8.16 2.28
CA TRP A 142 10.42 8.09 3.63
C TRP A 142 11.43 8.55 4.68
N GLU A 143 12.67 8.05 4.64
CA GLU A 143 13.76 8.49 5.52
C GLU A 143 14.01 10.01 5.42
N VAL A 144 13.93 10.57 4.21
CA VAL A 144 14.03 12.03 4.01
C VAL A 144 12.85 12.76 4.67
N PHE A 145 11.63 12.20 4.61
CA PHE A 145 10.47 12.79 5.28
C PHE A 145 10.59 12.71 6.80
N GLU A 146 11.10 11.62 7.36
CA GLU A 146 11.34 11.48 8.81
C GLU A 146 12.42 12.46 9.29
N TRP A 147 13.54 12.54 8.56
CA TRP A 147 14.56 13.54 8.84
C TRP A 147 14.02 14.97 8.80
N PHE A 148 13.21 15.29 7.80
CA PHE A 148 12.57 16.61 7.70
C PHE A 148 11.60 16.83 8.86
N GLY A 149 10.79 15.86 9.17
CA GLY A 149 9.84 15.88 10.28
C GLY A 149 10.55 16.12 11.61
N HIS A 150 11.58 15.32 11.91
CA HIS A 150 12.41 15.46 13.10
C HIS A 150 13.06 16.85 13.21
N THR A 151 13.60 17.33 12.07
CA THR A 151 14.40 18.56 12.08
C THR A 151 13.54 19.82 12.19
N TYR A 152 12.35 19.84 11.60
CA TYR A 152 11.59 21.08 11.41
C TYR A 152 10.18 21.06 12.03
N LEU A 153 9.61 19.89 12.36
CA LEU A 153 8.23 19.79 12.80
C LEU A 153 8.12 19.28 14.23
N ASP A 154 8.75 18.13 14.53
CA ASP A 154 8.63 17.45 15.81
C ASP A 154 9.91 16.67 16.13
N PRO A 155 10.73 17.13 17.11
CA PRO A 155 11.96 16.46 17.49
C PRO A 155 11.75 15.10 18.16
N GLU A 156 10.52 14.71 18.50
CA GLU A 156 10.21 13.38 19.02
C GLU A 156 10.15 12.30 17.93
N ILE A 157 10.08 12.70 16.65
CA ILE A 157 10.24 11.74 15.54
C ILE A 157 11.63 11.14 15.63
N PHE A 158 11.69 9.82 15.82
CA PHE A 158 12.97 9.13 15.97
C PHE A 158 13.68 9.00 14.62
N VAL A 159 14.93 9.40 14.55
CA VAL A 159 15.80 9.26 13.38
C VAL A 159 17.17 8.77 13.84
N GLY A 160 17.67 7.70 13.24
CA GLY A 160 18.97 7.14 13.59
C GLY A 160 19.59 6.33 12.46
N TYR A 161 20.92 6.36 12.34
CA TYR A 161 21.60 5.66 11.24
C TYR A 161 21.25 4.16 11.15
N ASN A 162 21.26 3.44 12.28
CA ASN A 162 20.92 2.01 12.29
C ASN A 162 19.44 1.74 12.05
N ASP A 163 18.60 2.65 12.45
CA ASP A 163 17.17 2.68 12.21
C ASP A 163 16.89 2.79 10.70
N SER A 164 17.32 3.88 10.09
CA SER A 164 17.17 4.12 8.65
C SER A 164 17.71 2.98 7.78
N ILE A 165 18.86 2.39 8.15
CA ILE A 165 19.39 1.22 7.41
C ILE A 165 18.50 -0.01 7.62
N GLY A 166 18.01 -0.23 8.84
CA GLY A 166 17.06 -1.30 9.15
C GLY A 166 15.79 -1.18 8.31
N ASP A 167 15.21 0.01 8.26
CA ASP A 167 13.97 0.31 7.54
C ASP A 167 14.12 0.14 6.02
N LEU A 168 15.23 0.58 5.47
CA LEU A 168 15.56 0.34 4.06
C LEU A 168 15.71 -1.14 3.73
N VAL A 169 16.37 -1.92 4.59
CA VAL A 169 16.57 -3.37 4.38
C VAL A 169 15.24 -4.11 4.49
N TRP A 170 14.47 -3.86 5.54
CA TRP A 170 13.18 -4.53 5.74
C TRP A 170 12.14 -4.06 4.72
N GLY A 171 12.09 -2.77 4.43
CA GLY A 171 11.22 -2.22 3.39
C GLY A 171 11.55 -2.77 2.00
N GLY A 172 12.86 -2.89 1.67
CA GLY A 172 13.33 -3.52 0.44
C GLY A 172 12.97 -5.01 0.36
N ALA A 173 13.09 -5.75 1.47
CA ALA A 173 12.68 -7.15 1.54
C ALA A 173 11.16 -7.31 1.35
N GLY A 174 10.35 -6.42 1.93
CA GLY A 174 8.91 -6.37 1.70
C GLY A 174 8.56 -6.10 0.24
N ALA A 175 9.24 -5.15 -0.40
CA ALA A 175 9.06 -4.84 -1.82
C ALA A 175 9.46 -6.01 -2.73
N LEU A 176 10.52 -6.75 -2.39
CA LEU A 176 10.92 -7.96 -3.10
C LEU A 176 9.83 -9.04 -3.01
N LEU A 177 9.30 -9.29 -1.82
CA LEU A 177 8.22 -10.26 -1.64
C LEU A 177 6.97 -9.85 -2.42
N ALA A 178 6.58 -8.58 -2.36
CA ALA A 178 5.44 -8.05 -3.09
C ALA A 178 5.64 -8.18 -4.62
N GLY A 179 6.85 -7.91 -5.12
CA GLY A 179 7.19 -8.07 -6.53
C GLY A 179 7.14 -9.53 -6.99
N CYS A 180 7.60 -10.47 -6.16
CA CYS A 180 7.46 -11.91 -6.44
C CYS A 180 5.98 -12.36 -6.49
N GLY A 181 5.11 -11.72 -5.70
CA GLY A 181 3.67 -11.98 -5.66
C GLY A 181 2.83 -11.08 -6.58
N MET A 182 3.44 -10.37 -7.53
CA MET A 182 2.75 -9.36 -8.32
C MET A 182 1.56 -9.90 -9.09
N SER A 183 1.66 -11.06 -9.71
CA SER A 183 0.54 -11.70 -10.41
C SER A 183 -0.69 -11.88 -9.50
N TYR A 184 -0.48 -12.30 -8.24
CA TYR A 184 -1.57 -12.37 -7.27
C TYR A 184 -2.19 -11.01 -6.95
N LEU A 185 -1.38 -9.96 -6.89
CA LEU A 185 -1.84 -8.60 -6.54
C LEU A 185 -2.61 -7.95 -7.70
N THR A 186 -2.24 -8.25 -8.96
CA THR A 186 -2.84 -7.67 -10.17
C THR A 186 -4.04 -8.43 -10.69
N ASP A 187 -4.17 -9.75 -10.42
CA ASP A 187 -5.32 -10.52 -10.85
C ASP A 187 -6.63 -9.90 -10.34
N SER A 188 -7.47 -9.44 -11.24
CA SER A 188 -8.82 -8.96 -10.91
C SER A 188 -9.82 -10.12 -10.85
N PRO A 189 -10.77 -10.13 -9.91
CA PRO A 189 -11.81 -11.16 -9.82
C PRO A 189 -12.66 -11.30 -11.10
N THR A 190 -12.64 -10.29 -11.96
CA THR A 190 -13.43 -10.24 -13.21
C THR A 190 -12.88 -11.16 -14.29
N SER A 191 -11.60 -11.57 -14.24
CA SER A 191 -11.01 -12.46 -15.26
C SER A 191 -11.42 -13.94 -15.09
N LEU A 192 -12.00 -14.32 -13.96
CA LEU A 192 -12.46 -15.68 -13.69
C LEU A 192 -13.94 -15.92 -14.06
N ALA A 193 -14.64 -14.90 -14.55
CA ALA A 193 -16.08 -14.92 -14.83
C ALA A 193 -16.46 -14.89 -16.32
N GLU A 194 -15.51 -15.04 -17.26
CA GLU A 194 -15.88 -15.33 -18.65
C GLU A 194 -16.20 -16.83 -18.77
N PRO A 195 -17.49 -17.21 -18.96
CA PRO A 195 -17.82 -18.55 -19.39
C PRO A 195 -17.23 -18.71 -20.79
N THR A 196 -16.51 -19.78 -21.01
CA THR A 196 -16.20 -20.24 -22.38
C THR A 196 -17.51 -20.42 -23.14
N ALA A 197 -18.06 -19.36 -23.69
CA ALA A 197 -19.06 -19.42 -24.73
C ALA A 197 -18.31 -19.76 -26.01
N ASP A 198 -18.63 -20.95 -26.50
CA ASP A 198 -18.63 -21.44 -27.84
C ASP A 198 -17.95 -22.80 -27.99
N ALA A 199 -18.71 -23.82 -27.58
CA ALA A 199 -18.75 -25.04 -28.38
C ALA A 199 -19.93 -24.89 -29.34
N ASP A 200 -19.66 -24.33 -30.55
CA ASP A 200 -20.60 -24.38 -31.68
C ASP A 200 -20.81 -25.86 -32.03
N PRO A 201 -22.05 -26.40 -32.01
CA PRO A 201 -22.29 -27.76 -32.45
C PRO A 201 -22.17 -27.79 -33.99
N ALA A 202 -21.26 -28.63 -34.48
CA ALA A 202 -21.07 -28.89 -35.88
C ALA A 202 -22.42 -29.19 -36.59
N PRO A 203 -22.69 -28.64 -37.79
CA PRO A 203 -23.88 -28.98 -38.56
C PRO A 203 -23.79 -30.41 -39.08
N LEU A 204 -24.89 -31.16 -38.94
CA LEU A 204 -25.14 -32.48 -39.52
C LEU A 204 -25.24 -32.39 -41.05
#